data_dd4705e3d7cf72ca464107e92c1be4c5
#
_entry.id   dd4705e3d7cf72ca464107e92c1be4c5
#
_cell.length_a   1.000
_cell.length_b   1.000
_cell.length_c   1.000
_cell.angle_alpha   90.00
_cell.angle_beta   90.00
_cell.angle_gamma   90.00
#
_symmetry.space_group_name_H-M   'P 1'
#
loop_
_entity.id
_entity.type
_entity.pdbx_description
1 polymer ?
#
loop_
_entity_poly.entity_id
_entity_poly.type
_entity_poly.pdbx_seq_one_letter_code
_entity_poly.pdbx_strand_id
1 'polypeptide(L)'
;MNIKNIHIGSLIRSKVEEYQIPIERISRFLDKTEDDIEKMYHEQSIDTDVLLKWSKLLKFDFFRFYSGHLILYAPQSKMDNRDSQKKSTMVFRKNIYTQEVKDFILEKIESGVMTANEVVLRYNIPKTTLYKWMKKK
;
A
#
# COMPACT_ATOMS: atom_id res chain seq x y z
N MET A 1 -0.27 4.96 10.27
CA MET A 1 -0.73 3.78 9.49
C MET A 1 0.26 2.65 9.66
N ASN A 2 -0.23 1.44 9.87
CA ASN A 2 0.63 0.29 10.09
C ASN A 2 0.59 -0.64 8.87
N ILE A 3 1.61 -0.53 8.00
CA ILE A 3 1.70 -1.36 6.80
C ILE A 3 2.04 -2.82 7.15
N LYS A 4 2.66 -3.05 8.29
CA LYS A 4 3.00 -4.41 8.71
C LYS A 4 1.76 -5.23 9.04
N ASN A 5 0.81 -4.65 9.74
CA ASN A 5 -0.43 -5.31 10.13
C ASN A 5 -1.59 -4.50 9.60
N ILE A 6 -1.99 -4.83 8.38
CA ILE A 6 -3.06 -4.09 7.70
C ILE A 6 -4.41 -4.50 8.28
N HIS A 7 -5.18 -3.52 8.75
CA HIS A 7 -6.56 -3.73 9.15
C HIS A 7 -7.42 -2.94 8.17
N ILE A 8 -7.89 -3.61 7.13
CA ILE A 8 -8.52 -2.92 6.01
C ILE A 8 -9.81 -2.20 6.40
N GLY A 9 -10.58 -2.78 7.29
CA GLY A 9 -11.82 -2.16 7.76
C GLY A 9 -11.58 -0.81 8.42
N SER A 10 -10.55 -0.71 9.24
CA SER A 10 -10.18 0.54 9.89
C SER A 10 -9.72 1.60 8.89
N LEU A 11 -8.98 1.17 7.88
CA LEU A 11 -8.51 2.09 6.83
C LEU A 11 -9.67 2.62 6.00
N ILE A 12 -10.63 1.77 5.67
CA ILE A 12 -11.83 2.16 4.95
C ILE A 12 -12.63 3.16 5.77
N ARG A 13 -12.86 2.85 7.04
CA ARG A 13 -13.59 3.74 7.94
C ARG A 13 -12.93 5.11 8.04
N SER A 14 -11.61 5.11 8.16
CA SER A 14 -10.83 6.35 8.24
C SER A 14 -11.05 7.23 7.01
N LYS A 15 -11.08 6.62 5.82
CA LYS A 15 -11.30 7.35 4.57
C LYS A 15 -12.74 7.83 4.44
N VAL A 16 -13.70 7.03 4.89
CA VAL A 16 -15.11 7.44 4.89
C VAL A 16 -15.29 8.68 5.76
N GLU A 17 -14.68 8.69 6.93
CA GLU A 17 -14.74 9.84 7.84
C GLU A 17 -14.03 11.05 7.25
N GLU A 18 -12.87 10.85 6.65
CA GLU A 18 -12.09 11.92 6.02
C GLU A 18 -12.86 12.58 4.89
N TYR A 19 -13.50 11.78 4.04
CA TYR A 19 -14.24 12.29 2.88
C TYR A 19 -15.69 12.63 3.20
N GLN A 20 -16.13 12.33 4.41
CA GLN A 20 -17.50 12.63 4.88
C GLN A 20 -18.58 12.05 3.95
N ILE A 21 -18.41 10.77 3.61
CA ILE A 21 -19.36 10.09 2.73
C ILE A 21 -20.60 9.67 3.54
N PRO A 22 -21.81 10.05 3.12
CA PRO A 22 -23.04 9.64 3.82
C PRO A 22 -23.23 8.13 3.76
N ILE A 23 -23.74 7.56 4.84
CA ILE A 23 -23.99 6.12 4.92
C ILE A 23 -24.99 5.65 3.85
N GLU A 24 -25.95 6.48 3.52
CA GLU A 24 -26.95 6.16 2.51
C GLU A 24 -26.31 5.96 1.14
N ARG A 25 -25.33 6.78 0.81
CA ARG A 25 -24.58 6.65 -0.45
C ARG A 25 -23.78 5.36 -0.48
N ILE A 26 -23.13 5.03 0.63
CA ILE A 26 -22.34 3.81 0.76
C ILE A 26 -23.23 2.58 0.62
N SER A 27 -24.35 2.58 1.36
CA SER A 27 -25.30 1.48 1.35
C SER A 27 -25.84 1.24 -0.06
N ARG A 28 -26.15 2.31 -0.77
CA ARG A 28 -26.68 2.23 -2.13
C ARG A 28 -25.64 1.72 -3.12
N PHE A 29 -24.42 2.23 -3.02
CA PHE A 29 -23.35 1.84 -3.93
C PHE A 29 -22.94 0.38 -3.74
N LEU A 30 -22.81 -0.06 -2.49
CA LEU A 30 -22.38 -1.42 -2.17
C LEU A 30 -23.53 -2.43 -2.18
N ASP A 31 -24.77 -1.95 -2.18
CA ASP A 31 -25.95 -2.79 -2.04
C ASP A 31 -25.88 -3.62 -0.75
N LYS A 32 -25.57 -2.95 0.35
CA LYS A 32 -25.42 -3.54 1.68
C LYS A 32 -26.19 -2.71 2.69
N THR A 33 -26.58 -3.35 3.79
CA THR A 33 -27.24 -2.63 4.90
C THR A 33 -26.20 -1.86 5.72
N GLU A 34 -26.68 -0.92 6.53
CA GLU A 34 -25.80 -0.17 7.43
C GLU A 34 -25.07 -1.10 8.41
N ASP A 35 -25.77 -2.14 8.90
CA ASP A 35 -25.17 -3.12 9.81
C ASP A 35 -24.04 -3.87 9.12
N ASP A 36 -24.22 -4.25 7.87
CA ASP A 36 -23.17 -4.95 7.10
C ASP A 36 -21.96 -4.05 6.94
N ILE A 37 -22.17 -2.78 6.66
CA ILE A 37 -21.08 -1.81 6.49
C ILE A 37 -20.34 -1.64 7.80
N GLU A 38 -21.04 -1.51 8.92
CA GLU A 38 -20.43 -1.37 10.23
C GLU A 38 -19.56 -2.59 10.57
N LYS A 39 -20.05 -3.79 10.23
CA LYS A 39 -19.28 -5.02 10.40
C LYS A 39 -18.00 -5.00 9.57
N MET A 40 -18.05 -4.48 8.35
CA MET A 40 -16.86 -4.38 7.50
C MET A 40 -15.78 -3.52 8.13
N TYR A 41 -16.16 -2.48 8.85
CA TYR A 41 -15.19 -1.60 9.52
C TYR A 41 -14.40 -2.33 10.59
N HIS A 42 -14.92 -3.42 11.12
CA HIS A 42 -14.26 -4.23 12.14
C HIS A 42 -13.50 -5.42 11.56
N GLU A 43 -13.59 -5.65 10.26
CA GLU A 43 -12.90 -6.76 9.61
C GLU A 43 -11.45 -6.42 9.32
N GLN A 44 -10.55 -7.34 9.67
CA GLN A 44 -9.14 -7.17 9.36
C GLN A 44 -8.89 -7.32 7.85
N SER A 45 -9.63 -8.18 7.19
CA SER A 45 -9.56 -8.38 5.75
C SER A 45 -10.96 -8.55 5.19
N ILE A 46 -11.15 -8.19 3.92
CA ILE A 46 -12.42 -8.34 3.23
C ILE A 46 -12.15 -8.94 1.85
N ASP A 47 -13.21 -9.42 1.21
CA ASP A 47 -13.09 -9.93 -0.15
C ASP A 47 -12.57 -8.86 -1.09
N THR A 48 -11.71 -9.27 -2.03
CA THR A 48 -11.13 -8.34 -2.98
C THR A 48 -12.18 -7.66 -3.84
N ASP A 49 -13.28 -8.35 -4.17
CA ASP A 49 -14.38 -7.74 -4.92
C ASP A 49 -14.99 -6.57 -4.16
N VAL A 50 -15.19 -6.76 -2.87
CA VAL A 50 -15.75 -5.72 -2.00
C VAL A 50 -14.76 -4.58 -1.84
N LEU A 51 -13.48 -4.92 -1.66
CA LEU A 51 -12.44 -3.90 -1.56
C LEU A 51 -12.35 -3.07 -2.84
N LEU A 52 -12.52 -3.71 -3.99
CA LEU A 52 -12.53 -3.01 -5.27
C LEU A 52 -13.69 -2.01 -5.34
N LYS A 53 -14.87 -2.40 -4.85
CA LYS A 53 -16.02 -1.49 -4.80
C LYS A 53 -15.75 -0.30 -3.88
N TRP A 54 -15.17 -0.54 -2.72
CA TRP A 54 -14.79 0.54 -1.81
C TRP A 54 -13.81 1.50 -2.45
N SER A 55 -12.82 0.95 -3.16
CA SER A 55 -11.82 1.76 -3.85
C SER A 55 -12.47 2.64 -4.93
N LYS A 56 -13.43 2.10 -5.64
CA LYS A 56 -14.16 2.86 -6.66
C LYS A 56 -15.05 3.94 -6.04
N LEU A 57 -15.72 3.62 -4.95
CA LEU A 57 -16.60 4.56 -4.26
C LEU A 57 -15.83 5.75 -3.72
N LEU A 58 -14.72 5.48 -3.04
CA LEU A 58 -13.91 6.52 -2.40
C LEU A 58 -12.87 7.13 -3.32
N LYS A 59 -12.72 6.58 -4.53
CA LYS A 59 -11.68 6.99 -5.48
C LYS A 59 -10.30 6.95 -4.84
N PHE A 60 -10.06 5.89 -4.09
CA PHE A 60 -8.82 5.67 -3.37
C PHE A 60 -8.39 4.22 -3.54
N ASP A 61 -7.12 4.02 -3.86
CA ASP A 61 -6.57 2.68 -4.09
C ASP A 61 -6.15 2.03 -2.77
N PHE A 62 -7.04 1.22 -2.20
CA PHE A 62 -6.74 0.49 -0.97
C PHE A 62 -5.73 -0.64 -1.18
N PHE A 63 -5.57 -1.11 -2.40
CA PHE A 63 -4.62 -2.18 -2.71
C PHE A 63 -3.18 -1.72 -2.54
N ARG A 64 -2.95 -0.43 -2.53
CA ARG A 64 -1.61 0.12 -2.32
C ARG A 64 -1.01 -0.26 -0.97
N PHE A 65 -1.84 -0.47 0.04
CA PHE A 65 -1.36 -0.92 1.35
C PHE A 65 -0.76 -2.30 1.26
N TYR A 66 -1.38 -3.18 0.49
CA TYR A 66 -0.89 -4.53 0.28
C TYR A 66 0.35 -4.56 -0.58
N SER A 67 0.39 -3.75 -1.64
CA SER A 67 1.60 -3.60 -2.46
C SER A 67 2.76 -3.06 -1.62
N GLY A 68 2.50 -2.06 -0.79
CA GLY A 68 3.50 -1.51 0.11
C GLY A 68 4.01 -2.55 1.11
N HIS A 69 3.12 -3.36 1.65
CA HIS A 69 3.49 -4.45 2.55
C HIS A 69 4.45 -5.42 1.87
N LEU A 70 4.16 -5.79 0.63
CA LEU A 70 5.01 -6.72 -0.12
C LEU A 70 6.39 -6.13 -0.37
N ILE A 71 6.46 -4.86 -0.67
CA ILE A 71 7.76 -4.19 -0.90
C ILE A 71 8.61 -4.23 0.37
N LEU A 72 8.00 -3.98 1.52
CA LEU A 72 8.75 -3.86 2.77
C LEU A 72 9.04 -5.20 3.44
N TYR A 73 8.13 -6.15 3.34
CA TYR A 73 8.20 -7.40 4.11
C TYR A 73 8.36 -8.65 3.25
N ALA A 74 8.21 -8.55 1.94
CA ALA A 74 8.40 -9.66 1.03
C ALA A 74 8.97 -9.17 -0.30
N PRO A 75 10.12 -8.48 -0.29
CA PRO A 75 10.69 -7.96 -1.53
C PRO A 75 11.14 -9.10 -2.44
N GLN A 76 11.05 -8.86 -3.75
CA GLN A 76 11.46 -9.84 -4.74
C GLN A 76 12.95 -10.12 -4.62
N SER A 77 13.32 -11.38 -4.80
CA SER A 77 14.70 -11.79 -4.77
C SER A 77 15.42 -11.39 -6.06
N LYS A 78 16.75 -11.37 -6.02
CA LYS A 78 17.57 -11.11 -7.20
C LYS A 78 17.39 -12.19 -8.27
N MET A 79 17.07 -13.40 -7.88
CA MET A 79 16.83 -14.49 -8.82
C MET A 79 15.58 -14.27 -9.64
N ASP A 80 14.55 -13.78 -8.99
CA ASP A 80 13.31 -13.41 -9.67
C ASP A 80 13.56 -12.29 -10.67
N ASN A 81 14.44 -11.36 -10.32
CA ASN A 81 14.79 -10.26 -11.20
C ASN A 81 15.53 -10.72 -12.46
N ARG A 82 16.35 -11.76 -12.36
CA ARG A 82 17.04 -12.30 -13.53
C ARG A 82 16.05 -12.90 -14.53
N ASP A 83 15.07 -13.61 -14.01
CA ASP A 83 14.01 -14.15 -14.85
C ASP A 83 13.15 -13.04 -15.44
N SER A 84 12.92 -12.00 -14.64
CA SER A 84 12.17 -10.83 -15.07
C SER A 84 12.88 -10.07 -16.21
N GLN A 85 14.20 -10.06 -16.20
CA GLN A 85 14.97 -9.37 -17.25
C GLN A 85 14.74 -9.99 -18.61
N LYS A 86 14.56 -11.29 -18.68
CA LYS A 86 14.28 -11.96 -19.94
C LYS A 86 12.91 -11.63 -20.50
N LYS A 87 12.00 -11.25 -19.61
CA LYS A 87 10.62 -10.94 -19.98
C LYS A 87 10.33 -9.47 -20.08
N SER A 88 11.11 -8.67 -19.47
CA SER A 88 11.23 -7.20 -19.50
C SER A 88 9.97 -6.37 -19.73
N THR A 89 8.87 -6.97 -20.10
CA THR A 89 7.68 -6.27 -20.56
C THR A 89 6.70 -5.89 -19.45
N MET A 90 6.89 -6.42 -18.27
CA MET A 90 5.91 -6.27 -17.20
C MET A 90 6.46 -5.53 -15.99
N VAL A 91 7.23 -4.49 -16.24
CA VAL A 91 7.84 -3.75 -15.14
C VAL A 91 7.08 -2.47 -14.89
N PHE A 92 6.26 -2.47 -13.86
CA PHE A 92 5.50 -1.30 -13.44
C PHE A 92 6.18 -0.61 -12.26
N ARG A 93 7.39 -0.13 -12.49
CA ARG A 93 8.21 0.39 -11.39
C ARG A 93 7.77 1.74 -10.86
N LYS A 94 7.21 2.59 -11.72
CA LYS A 94 6.96 3.98 -11.35
C LYS A 94 5.92 4.16 -10.27
N ASN A 95 4.94 3.27 -10.18
CA ASN A 95 3.82 3.44 -9.28
C ASN A 95 3.82 2.46 -8.10
N ILE A 96 4.89 1.67 -7.96
CA ILE A 96 4.98 0.67 -6.89
C ILE A 96 5.26 1.32 -5.54
N TYR A 97 6.07 2.36 -5.52
CA TYR A 97 6.52 2.97 -4.28
C TYR A 97 5.55 4.06 -3.83
N THR A 98 4.72 3.70 -2.85
CA THR A 98 3.78 4.67 -2.27
C THR A 98 4.50 5.59 -1.30
N GLN A 99 3.83 6.68 -0.91
CA GLN A 99 4.40 7.62 0.04
C GLN A 99 4.69 6.94 1.38
N GLU A 100 3.82 6.03 1.80
CA GLU A 100 3.99 5.30 3.05
C GLU A 100 5.25 4.44 3.03
N VAL A 101 5.55 3.80 1.91
CA VAL A 101 6.78 3.02 1.73
C VAL A 101 7.99 3.92 1.79
N LYS A 102 7.95 5.04 1.10
CA LYS A 102 9.06 6.01 1.10
C LYS A 102 9.35 6.52 2.50
N ASP A 103 8.32 6.91 3.22
CA ASP A 103 8.45 7.44 4.58
C ASP A 103 9.05 6.40 5.52
N PHE A 104 8.60 5.16 5.41
CA PHE A 104 9.11 4.06 6.21
C PHE A 104 10.62 3.86 5.99
N ILE A 105 11.03 3.83 4.72
CA ILE A 105 12.41 3.60 4.36
C ILE A 105 13.31 4.76 4.80
N LEU A 106 12.86 5.99 4.57
CA LEU A 106 13.62 7.17 4.97
C LEU A 106 13.78 7.25 6.49
N GLU A 107 12.75 6.87 7.22
CA GLU A 107 12.81 6.82 8.68
C GLU A 107 13.87 5.82 9.15
N LYS A 108 13.95 4.65 8.50
CA LYS A 108 14.95 3.63 8.84
C LYS A 108 16.37 4.16 8.64
N ILE A 109 16.60 4.92 7.59
CA ILE A 109 17.90 5.50 7.30
C ILE A 109 18.22 6.61 8.31
N GLU A 110 17.28 7.51 8.56
CA GLU A 110 17.48 8.64 9.46
C GLU A 110 17.72 8.20 10.90
N SER A 111 17.02 7.16 11.33
CA SER A 111 17.16 6.66 12.69
C SER A 111 18.46 5.84 12.90
N GLY A 112 19.18 5.57 11.81
CA GLY A 112 20.41 4.81 11.88
C GLY A 112 20.24 3.30 11.95
N VAL A 113 19.01 2.81 11.81
CA VAL A 113 18.73 1.38 11.83
C VAL A 113 19.30 0.69 10.60
N MET A 114 19.29 1.36 9.47
CA MET A 114 19.81 0.84 8.20
C MET A 114 20.57 1.91 7.45
N THR A 115 21.61 1.50 6.73
CA THR A 115 22.29 2.39 5.81
C THR A 115 21.59 2.37 4.45
N ALA A 116 21.89 3.37 3.61
CA ALA A 116 21.34 3.44 2.26
C ALA A 116 21.68 2.18 1.46
N ASN A 117 22.91 1.68 1.58
CA ASN A 117 23.32 0.47 0.87
C ASN A 117 22.53 -0.76 1.33
N GLU A 118 22.28 -0.86 2.64
CA GLU A 118 21.49 -1.96 3.18
C GLU A 118 20.05 -1.92 2.65
N VAL A 119 19.48 -0.74 2.55
CA VAL A 119 18.13 -0.56 1.99
C VAL A 119 18.07 -1.01 0.54
N VAL A 120 19.06 -0.61 -0.27
CA VAL A 120 19.13 -1.01 -1.67
C VAL A 120 19.18 -2.53 -1.80
N LEU A 121 19.99 -3.18 -0.97
CA LEU A 121 20.13 -4.63 -1.03
C LEU A 121 18.91 -5.37 -0.50
N ARG A 122 18.33 -4.88 0.59
CA ARG A 122 17.23 -5.58 1.25
C ARG A 122 15.91 -5.44 0.49
N TYR A 123 15.59 -4.22 0.05
CA TYR A 123 14.31 -3.95 -0.59
C TYR A 123 14.38 -3.89 -2.10
N ASN A 124 15.56 -4.11 -2.64
CA ASN A 124 15.78 -4.13 -4.08
C ASN A 124 15.32 -2.84 -4.76
N ILE A 125 15.60 -1.72 -4.13
CA ILE A 125 15.28 -0.39 -4.64
C ILE A 125 16.48 0.11 -5.44
N PRO A 126 16.29 0.65 -6.65
CA PRO A 126 17.40 1.25 -7.40
C PRO A 126 18.05 2.37 -6.60
N LYS A 127 19.38 2.39 -6.62
CA LYS A 127 20.15 3.38 -5.88
C LYS A 127 19.78 4.82 -6.25
N THR A 128 19.55 5.05 -7.53
CA THR A 128 19.14 6.37 -8.03
C THR A 128 17.79 6.80 -7.47
N THR A 129 16.86 5.86 -7.38
CA THR A 129 15.55 6.12 -6.82
C THR A 129 15.64 6.50 -5.35
N LEU A 130 16.41 5.73 -4.57
CA LEU A 130 16.57 6.00 -3.15
C LEU A 130 17.21 7.37 -2.91
N TYR A 131 18.24 7.71 -3.66
CA TYR A 131 18.90 9.01 -3.50
C TYR A 131 18.00 10.17 -3.87
N LYS A 132 17.11 9.99 -4.83
CA LYS A 132 16.10 11.01 -5.12
C LYS A 132 15.19 11.27 -3.92
N TRP A 133 14.77 10.22 -3.25
CA TRP A 133 13.93 10.34 -2.07
C TRP A 133 14.66 11.08 -0.94
N MET A 134 15.92 10.73 -0.73
CA MET A 134 16.73 11.35 0.31
C MET A 134 16.98 12.83 0.02
N LYS A 135 17.15 13.18 -1.23
CA LYS A 135 17.43 14.56 -1.65
C LYS A 135 16.22 15.48 -1.50
N LYS A 136 15.02 14.95 -1.72
CA LYS A 136 13.79 15.73 -1.63
C LYS A 136 13.37 16.04 -0.19
N LYS A 137 13.94 15.36 0.73
CA LYS A 137 13.65 15.59 2.13
C LYS A 137 14.58 16.64 2.72
#